data_93c574ebe3fd350f68e733336f36de8e
#
_entry.id   93c574ebe3fd350f68e733336f36de8e
#
_cell.length_a   1.000
_cell.length_b   1.000
_cell.length_c   1.000
_cell.angle_alpha   90.00
_cell.angle_beta   90.00
_cell.angle_gamma   90.00
#
_symmetry.space_group_name_H-M   'P 1'
#
loop_
_entity.id
_entity.type
_entity.pdbx_description
1 polymer ?
#
loop_
_entity_poly.entity_id
_entity_poly.type
_entity_poly.pdbx_seq_one_letter_code
_entity_poly.pdbx_strand_id
1 'polypeptide(L)'
;MTRPRLLVAVVDDEESVRKSLRRLFSASEFDATTFASGQEFLDSLPARPPDCLVLDLQMPGLSGLEVQRHLAADGVRLPTIIITADDAPETRERCLSAGTAAYLCKPFDDRTLLAMIARVVEAAADP
;
A
#
# COMPACT_ATOMS: atom_id res chain seq x y z
N MET A 1 5.50 -28.02 5.54
CA MET A 1 6.23 -26.76 5.32
C MET A 1 5.24 -25.60 5.24
N THR A 2 5.36 -24.65 6.16
CA THR A 2 4.48 -23.48 6.19
C THR A 2 4.99 -22.46 5.19
N ARG A 3 4.09 -21.91 4.39
CA ARG A 3 4.43 -20.79 3.52
C ARG A 3 4.73 -19.56 4.37
N PRO A 4 5.74 -18.75 4.00
CA PRO A 4 5.91 -17.46 4.66
C PRO A 4 4.64 -16.63 4.50
N ARG A 5 4.26 -15.94 5.55
CA ARG A 5 3.14 -15.00 5.46
C ARG A 5 3.53 -13.82 4.58
N LEU A 6 2.60 -13.34 3.78
CA LEU A 6 2.81 -12.13 3.00
C LEU A 6 2.95 -10.94 3.95
N LEU A 7 3.90 -10.08 3.65
CA LEU A 7 4.11 -8.84 4.39
C LEU A 7 3.43 -7.70 3.66
N VAL A 8 2.50 -7.04 4.34
CA VAL A 8 1.81 -5.86 3.82
C VAL A 8 2.30 -4.65 4.59
N ALA A 9 2.82 -3.66 3.89
CA ALA A 9 3.17 -2.38 4.51
C ALA A 9 1.99 -1.43 4.38
N VAL A 10 1.71 -0.70 5.46
CA VAL A 10 0.67 0.33 5.49
C VAL A 10 1.32 1.67 5.76
N VAL A 11 1.09 2.63 4.89
CA VAL A 11 1.58 4.00 5.07
C VAL A 11 0.37 4.93 5.12
N ASP A 12 0.08 5.45 6.29
CA ASP A 12 -1.06 6.35 6.51
C ASP A 12 -0.76 7.19 7.74
N ASP A 13 -0.98 8.49 7.67
CA ASP A 13 -0.69 9.39 8.78
C ASP A 13 -1.71 9.30 9.91
N GLU A 14 -2.87 8.67 9.69
CA GLU A 14 -3.89 8.49 10.71
C GLU A 14 -3.64 7.20 11.51
N GLU A 15 -3.40 7.36 12.81
CA GLU A 15 -3.15 6.22 13.70
C GLU A 15 -4.31 5.23 13.71
N SER A 16 -5.55 5.72 13.69
CA SER A 16 -6.74 4.87 13.69
C SER A 16 -6.79 3.94 12.48
N VAL A 17 -6.39 4.44 11.31
CA VAL A 17 -6.33 3.64 10.10
C VAL A 17 -5.23 2.58 10.21
N ARG A 18 -4.06 2.97 10.68
CA ARG A 18 -2.95 2.03 10.87
C ARG A 18 -3.33 0.89 11.81
N LYS A 19 -3.97 1.22 12.94
CA LYS A 19 -4.41 0.21 13.93
C LYS A 19 -5.46 -0.72 13.37
N SER A 20 -6.46 -0.17 12.68
CA SER A 20 -7.53 -0.96 12.06
C SER A 20 -6.99 -1.94 11.04
N LEU A 21 -6.10 -1.48 10.16
CA LEU A 21 -5.55 -2.32 9.12
C LEU A 21 -4.59 -3.38 9.69
N ARG A 22 -3.83 -3.02 10.72
CA ARG A 22 -2.98 -4.00 11.40
C ARG A 22 -3.79 -5.15 11.97
N ARG A 23 -4.93 -4.85 12.61
CA ARG A 23 -5.84 -5.87 13.15
C ARG A 23 -6.42 -6.72 12.05
N LEU A 24 -6.87 -6.08 10.97
CA LEU A 24 -7.46 -6.78 9.84
C LEU A 24 -6.47 -7.76 9.23
N PHE A 25 -5.25 -7.31 8.97
CA PHE A 25 -4.23 -8.15 8.33
C PHE A 25 -3.78 -9.28 9.23
N SER A 26 -3.62 -9.02 10.51
CA SER A 26 -3.27 -10.06 11.49
C SER A 26 -4.33 -11.16 11.53
N ALA A 27 -5.61 -10.77 11.52
CA ALA A 27 -6.72 -11.74 11.51
C ALA A 27 -6.84 -12.48 10.19
N SER A 28 -6.25 -11.96 9.12
CA SER A 28 -6.31 -12.52 7.77
C SER A 28 -5.03 -13.27 7.37
N GLU A 29 -4.19 -13.56 8.34
CA GLU A 29 -2.94 -14.30 8.15
C GLU A 29 -1.89 -13.57 7.30
N PHE A 30 -1.93 -12.25 7.27
CA PHE A 30 -0.86 -11.43 6.73
C PHE A 30 0.00 -10.88 7.86
N ASP A 31 1.29 -10.73 7.60
CA ASP A 31 2.13 -9.90 8.46
C ASP A 31 1.95 -8.46 8.03
N ALA A 32 1.94 -7.55 8.98
CA ALA A 32 1.76 -6.14 8.70
C ALA A 32 2.85 -5.30 9.35
N THR A 33 3.30 -4.28 8.62
CA THR A 33 4.16 -3.25 9.17
C THR A 33 3.52 -1.90 8.83
N THR A 34 3.57 -0.96 9.74
CA THR A 34 2.89 0.32 9.57
C THR A 34 3.84 1.49 9.73
N PHE A 35 3.60 2.53 8.96
CA PHE A 35 4.41 3.74 8.95
C PHE A 35 3.50 4.96 8.97
N ALA A 36 3.89 5.98 9.70
CA ALA A 36 3.12 7.21 9.82
C ALA A 36 3.41 8.20 8.68
N SER A 37 4.46 7.98 7.91
CA SER A 37 4.83 8.87 6.81
C SER A 37 5.48 8.09 5.68
N GLY A 38 5.45 8.69 4.49
CA GLY A 38 6.13 8.12 3.34
C GLY A 38 7.63 8.03 3.52
N GLN A 39 8.23 9.03 4.18
CA GLN A 39 9.66 9.04 4.42
C GLN A 39 10.10 7.89 5.31
N GLU A 40 9.36 7.63 6.40
CA GLU A 40 9.65 6.50 7.28
C GLU A 40 9.64 5.19 6.50
N PHE A 41 8.66 5.04 5.61
CA PHE A 41 8.55 3.85 4.79
C PHE A 41 9.75 3.70 3.86
N LEU A 42 10.10 4.75 3.14
CA LEU A 42 11.22 4.71 2.20
C LEU A 42 12.53 4.39 2.90
N ASP A 43 12.72 4.93 4.09
CA ASP A 43 13.93 4.67 4.89
C ASP A 43 14.02 3.22 5.36
N SER A 44 12.88 2.51 5.46
CA SER A 44 12.83 1.12 5.93
C SER A 44 13.11 0.09 4.84
N LEU A 45 13.00 0.47 3.57
CA LEU A 45 13.03 -0.47 2.45
C LEU A 45 14.25 -1.38 2.36
N PRO A 46 15.48 -0.89 2.64
CA PRO A 46 16.64 -1.77 2.53
C PRO A 46 16.61 -2.97 3.46
N ALA A 47 15.87 -2.90 4.58
CA ALA A 47 15.86 -3.94 5.59
C ALA A 47 15.02 -5.15 5.18
N ARG A 48 13.77 -4.91 4.79
CA ARG A 48 12.85 -5.98 4.36
C ARG A 48 11.75 -5.39 3.46
N PRO A 49 11.83 -5.60 2.15
CA PRO A 49 10.78 -5.10 1.26
C PRO A 49 9.47 -5.87 1.50
N PRO A 50 8.34 -5.17 1.56
CA PRO A 50 7.05 -5.85 1.67
C PRO A 50 6.62 -6.48 0.34
N ASP A 51 5.62 -7.34 0.42
CA ASP A 51 5.03 -7.96 -0.77
C ASP A 51 3.97 -7.06 -1.41
N CYS A 52 3.38 -6.17 -0.61
CA CYS A 52 2.34 -5.23 -1.05
C CYS A 52 2.38 -3.98 -0.19
N LEU A 53 2.08 -2.86 -0.79
CA LEU A 53 2.01 -1.56 -0.11
C LEU A 53 0.58 -1.01 -0.19
N VAL A 54 0.02 -0.67 0.97
CA VAL A 54 -1.24 0.07 1.07
C VAL A 54 -0.85 1.49 1.48
N LEU A 55 -1.11 2.45 0.62
CA LEU A 55 -0.53 3.77 0.70
C LEU A 55 -1.59 4.86 0.62
N ASP A 56 -1.69 5.66 1.66
CA ASP A 56 -2.58 6.82 1.67
C ASP A 56 -2.05 7.88 0.70
N LEU A 57 -2.93 8.47 -0.06
CA LEU A 57 -2.55 9.47 -1.05
C LEU A 57 -2.20 10.82 -0.42
N GLN A 58 -3.04 11.28 0.50
CA GLN A 58 -2.92 12.61 1.07
C GLN A 58 -2.31 12.56 2.46
N MET A 59 -1.05 12.91 2.56
CA MET A 59 -0.29 12.91 3.81
C MET A 59 0.59 14.16 3.89
N PRO A 60 0.87 14.67 5.10
CA PRO A 60 1.88 15.71 5.28
C PRO A 60 3.25 15.21 4.82
N GLY A 61 4.08 16.09 4.30
CA GLY A 61 5.37 15.71 3.75
C GLY A 61 5.20 15.06 2.39
N LEU A 62 5.72 13.85 2.21
CA LEU A 62 5.56 13.13 0.95
C LEU A 62 4.14 12.62 0.79
N SER A 63 3.50 12.97 -0.32
CA SER A 63 2.20 12.39 -0.68
C SER A 63 2.39 10.94 -1.13
N GLY A 64 1.29 10.18 -1.21
CA GLY A 64 1.34 8.82 -1.74
C GLY A 64 1.89 8.79 -3.17
N LEU A 65 1.52 9.75 -3.98
CA LEU A 65 2.01 9.82 -5.37
C LEU A 65 3.52 10.07 -5.41
N GLU A 66 4.03 10.92 -4.52
CA GLU A 66 5.48 11.17 -4.42
C GLU A 66 6.23 9.93 -3.97
N VAL A 67 5.68 9.18 -3.00
CA VAL A 67 6.26 7.89 -2.58
C VAL A 67 6.33 6.93 -3.78
N GLN A 68 5.24 6.85 -4.54
CA GLN A 68 5.17 5.98 -5.73
C GLN A 68 6.25 6.36 -6.75
N ARG A 69 6.47 7.66 -6.94
CA ARG A 69 7.50 8.15 -7.86
C ARG A 69 8.91 7.82 -7.38
N HIS A 70 9.15 7.90 -6.09
CA HIS A 70 10.44 7.51 -5.50
C HIS A 70 10.71 6.04 -5.72
N LEU A 71 9.72 5.18 -5.52
CA LEU A 71 9.85 3.74 -5.75
C LEU A 71 10.20 3.46 -7.21
N ALA A 72 9.49 4.11 -8.13
CA ALA A 72 9.72 3.94 -9.55
C ALA A 72 11.13 4.39 -9.95
N ALA A 73 11.57 5.54 -9.44
CA ALA A 73 12.91 6.09 -9.73
C ALA A 73 14.02 5.17 -9.24
N ASP A 74 13.80 4.49 -8.11
CA ASP A 74 14.79 3.57 -7.53
C ASP A 74 14.68 2.16 -8.10
N GLY A 75 13.80 1.93 -9.07
CA GLY A 75 13.61 0.62 -9.69
C GLY A 75 12.96 -0.41 -8.77
N VAL A 76 12.29 0.03 -7.72
CA VAL A 76 11.61 -0.86 -6.79
C VAL A 76 10.25 -1.24 -7.36
N ARG A 77 10.06 -2.53 -7.62
CA ARG A 77 8.78 -3.06 -8.08
C ARG A 77 8.00 -3.58 -6.89
N LEU A 78 6.98 -2.83 -6.52
CA LEU A 78 6.20 -3.12 -5.34
C LEU A 78 4.73 -2.90 -5.67
N PRO A 79 3.89 -3.95 -5.65
CA PRO A 79 2.47 -3.77 -5.89
C PRO A 79 1.90 -2.79 -4.87
N THR A 80 1.34 -1.70 -5.35
CA THR A 80 0.87 -0.60 -4.51
C THR A 80 -0.61 -0.36 -4.72
N ILE A 81 -1.35 -0.32 -3.62
CA ILE A 81 -2.76 0.05 -3.59
C ILE A 81 -2.84 1.43 -2.94
N ILE A 82 -3.26 2.43 -3.71
CA ILE A 82 -3.50 3.76 -3.16
C ILE A 82 -4.87 3.77 -2.50
N ILE A 83 -4.93 4.25 -1.27
CA ILE A 83 -6.19 4.49 -0.55
C ILE A 83 -6.35 5.99 -0.33
N THR A 84 -7.55 6.52 -0.53
CA THR A 84 -7.79 7.96 -0.41
C THR A 84 -9.27 8.26 -0.25
N ALA A 85 -9.57 9.38 0.41
CA ALA A 85 -10.92 9.92 0.46
C ALA A 85 -11.28 10.70 -0.82
N ASP A 86 -10.31 11.00 -1.67
CA ASP A 86 -10.51 11.74 -2.92
C ASP A 86 -10.93 10.77 -4.05
N ASP A 87 -12.14 10.94 -4.57
CA ASP A 87 -12.66 10.11 -5.66
C ASP A 87 -12.64 10.79 -7.03
N ALA A 88 -11.92 11.91 -7.15
CA ALA A 88 -11.84 12.63 -8.41
C ALA A 88 -11.21 11.76 -9.51
N PRO A 89 -11.84 11.66 -10.70
CA PRO A 89 -11.29 10.85 -11.79
C PRO A 89 -9.87 11.25 -12.19
N GLU A 90 -9.54 12.53 -12.16
CA GLU A 90 -8.21 13.01 -12.51
C GLU A 90 -7.14 12.50 -11.55
N THR A 91 -7.46 12.46 -10.27
CA THR A 91 -6.55 11.96 -9.23
C THR A 91 -6.30 10.47 -9.44
N ARG A 92 -7.36 9.71 -9.67
CA ARG A 92 -7.28 8.29 -9.93
C ARG A 92 -6.41 8.00 -11.16
N GLU A 93 -6.65 8.71 -12.24
CA GLU A 93 -5.90 8.54 -13.48
C GLU A 93 -4.42 8.84 -13.29
N ARG A 94 -4.11 9.89 -12.53
CA ARG A 94 -2.73 10.27 -12.23
C ARG A 94 -2.01 9.18 -11.44
N CYS A 95 -2.69 8.58 -10.47
CA CYS A 95 -2.11 7.50 -9.67
C CYS A 95 -1.86 6.25 -10.54
N LEU A 96 -2.83 5.87 -11.36
CA LEU A 96 -2.69 4.72 -12.23
C LEU A 96 -1.57 4.93 -13.25
N SER A 97 -1.44 6.15 -13.79
CA SER A 97 -0.37 6.48 -14.71
C SER A 97 1.02 6.43 -14.07
N ALA A 98 1.09 6.63 -12.76
CA ALA A 98 2.36 6.55 -12.01
C ALA A 98 2.75 5.11 -11.65
N GLY A 99 1.95 4.11 -12.04
CA GLY A 99 2.25 2.71 -11.81
C GLY A 99 1.57 2.08 -10.60
N THR A 100 0.57 2.77 -10.03
CA THR A 100 -0.24 2.21 -8.94
C THR A 100 -0.99 0.98 -9.46
N ALA A 101 -0.92 -0.13 -8.73
CA ALA A 101 -1.57 -1.37 -9.14
C ALA A 101 -3.09 -1.31 -8.98
N ALA A 102 -3.57 -0.59 -7.95
CA ALA A 102 -4.99 -0.46 -7.68
C ALA A 102 -5.25 0.81 -6.88
N TYR A 103 -6.49 1.28 -6.92
CA TYR A 103 -6.92 2.50 -6.28
C TYR A 103 -8.22 2.24 -5.55
N LEU A 104 -8.33 2.65 -4.29
CA LEU A 104 -9.48 2.35 -3.45
C LEU A 104 -9.91 3.59 -2.67
N CYS A 105 -11.17 3.99 -2.79
CA CYS A 105 -11.70 5.16 -2.07
C CYS A 105 -12.14 4.79 -0.67
N LYS A 106 -11.83 5.66 0.29
CA LYS A 106 -12.34 5.56 1.66
C LYS A 106 -13.77 6.10 1.73
N PRO A 107 -14.66 5.54 2.53
CA PRO A 107 -14.51 4.30 3.27
C PRO A 107 -14.62 3.08 2.35
N PHE A 108 -13.87 2.03 2.66
CA PHE A 108 -13.89 0.81 1.87
C PHE A 108 -14.22 -0.39 2.75
N ASP A 109 -14.70 -1.46 2.12
CA ASP A 109 -14.99 -2.71 2.78
C ASP A 109 -13.70 -3.52 2.96
N ASP A 110 -13.55 -4.13 4.13
CA ASP A 110 -12.37 -4.95 4.47
C ASP A 110 -12.16 -6.06 3.44
N ARG A 111 -13.23 -6.73 3.03
CA ARG A 111 -13.17 -7.82 2.05
C ARG A 111 -12.65 -7.34 0.70
N THR A 112 -13.05 -6.15 0.29
CA THR A 112 -12.60 -5.54 -0.97
C THR A 112 -11.10 -5.32 -0.92
N LEU A 113 -10.59 -4.76 0.19
CA LEU A 113 -9.16 -4.54 0.35
C LEU A 113 -8.38 -5.85 0.35
N LEU A 114 -8.83 -6.85 1.12
CA LEU A 114 -8.15 -8.15 1.19
C LEU A 114 -8.10 -8.84 -0.18
N ALA A 115 -9.21 -8.83 -0.92
CA ALA A 115 -9.26 -9.40 -2.26
C ALA A 115 -8.33 -8.67 -3.22
N MET A 116 -8.25 -7.35 -3.09
CA MET A 116 -7.40 -6.52 -3.92
C MET A 116 -5.92 -6.80 -3.65
N ILE A 117 -5.53 -6.96 -2.39
CA ILE A 117 -4.16 -7.33 -2.01
C ILE A 117 -3.77 -8.67 -2.65
N ALA A 118 -4.61 -9.68 -2.50
CA ALA A 118 -4.36 -11.00 -3.07
C ALA A 118 -4.17 -10.91 -4.59
N ARG A 119 -5.01 -10.12 -5.25
CA ARG A 119 -4.98 -9.97 -6.71
C ARG A 119 -3.71 -9.26 -7.19
N VAL A 120 -3.32 -8.16 -6.55
CA VAL A 120 -2.14 -7.41 -7.01
C VAL A 120 -0.85 -8.16 -6.72
N VAL A 121 -0.78 -8.91 -5.61
CA VAL A 121 0.38 -9.74 -5.28
C VAL A 121 0.51 -10.89 -6.29
N GLU A 122 -0.59 -11.54 -6.62
CA GLU A 122 -0.61 -12.62 -7.60
C GLU A 122 -0.19 -12.13 -8.98
N ALA A 123 -0.70 -10.98 -9.40
CA ALA A 123 -0.34 -10.39 -10.68
C ALA A 123 1.13 -10.02 -10.76
N ALA A 124 1.71 -9.53 -9.67
CA ALA A 124 3.13 -9.16 -9.61
C ALA A 124 4.06 -10.38 -9.62
N ALA A 125 3.58 -11.53 -9.15
CA ALA A 125 4.35 -12.78 -9.13
C ALA A 125 4.42 -13.43 -10.52
N ASP A 126 3.52 -13.07 -11.42
CA ASP A 126 3.50 -13.59 -12.79
C ASP A 126 4.61 -12.94 -13.61
N PRO A 127 5.45 -13.75 -14.27
CA PRO A 127 6.50 -13.20 -15.11
C PRO A 127 5.98 -12.52 -16.37
#